data_aa54bf8a05145a91f8ae3a5c010c85ef
#
_entry.id   aa54bf8a05145a91f8ae3a5c010c85ef
#
_cell.length_a   1.000
_cell.length_b   1.000
_cell.length_c   1.000
_cell.angle_alpha   90.00
_cell.angle_beta   90.00
_cell.angle_gamma   90.00
#
_symmetry.space_group_name_H-M   'P 1'
#
loop_
_entity.id
_entity.type
_entity.pdbx_description
1 polymer ?
#
loop_
_entity_poly.entity_id
_entity_poly.type
_entity_poly.pdbx_seq_one_letter_code
_entity_poly.pdbx_strand_id
1 'polypeptide(L)'
;MKRILHLILISFLCLSAAAQKNAPKWMNKAKRAVFTITTYGKDGNKLATSTGFFISETGEAVSAYDIFKRAEKAMVTDFEGKTFPVKNIQGADELYDAVKFQVEVPKKAAFLPIAADPVANGTNA
;
A
#
# COMPACT_ATOMS: atom_id res chain seq x y z
N MET A 1 25.76 36.09 5.95
CA MET A 1 25.05 35.19 5.01
C MET A 1 24.89 33.79 5.53
N LYS A 2 25.92 33.16 6.05
CA LYS A 2 25.78 31.79 6.58
C LYS A 2 24.75 31.66 7.69
N ARG A 3 24.64 32.65 8.56
CA ARG A 3 23.69 32.62 9.66
C ARG A 3 22.25 32.68 9.19
N ILE A 4 21.99 33.43 8.13
CA ILE A 4 20.65 33.55 7.58
C ILE A 4 20.23 32.25 6.93
N LEU A 5 21.18 31.57 6.28
CA LEU A 5 20.92 30.31 5.63
C LEU A 5 20.56 29.23 6.65
N HIS A 6 21.26 29.22 7.80
CA HIS A 6 20.96 28.27 8.86
C HIS A 6 19.59 28.50 9.49
N LEU A 7 19.21 29.77 9.64
CA LEU A 7 17.92 30.12 10.20
C LEU A 7 16.77 29.68 9.28
N ILE A 8 16.94 29.84 7.98
CA ILE A 8 15.96 29.43 7.00
C ILE A 8 15.83 27.91 7.00
N LEU A 9 16.93 27.21 7.10
CA LEU A 9 16.94 25.75 7.12
C LEU A 9 16.21 25.21 8.36
N ILE A 10 16.47 25.79 9.52
CA ILE A 10 15.84 25.40 10.77
C ILE A 10 14.35 25.65 10.71
N SER A 11 13.95 26.78 10.14
CA SER A 11 12.54 27.12 9.99
C SER A 11 11.81 26.12 9.10
N PHE A 12 12.46 25.67 8.04
CA PHE A 12 11.90 24.70 7.13
C PHE A 12 11.70 23.34 7.82
N LEU A 13 12.66 22.92 8.64
CA LEU A 13 12.54 21.68 9.40
C LEU A 13 11.40 21.75 10.41
N CYS A 14 11.22 22.88 11.06
CA CYS A 14 10.13 23.07 12.02
C CYS A 14 8.77 22.97 11.35
N LEU A 15 8.63 23.48 10.14
CA LEU A 15 7.38 23.42 9.40
C LEU A 15 7.05 21.97 9.05
N SER A 16 8.03 21.18 8.65
CA SER A 16 7.83 19.77 8.34
C SER A 16 7.37 19.00 9.58
N ALA A 17 7.97 19.27 10.72
CA ALA A 17 7.58 18.60 11.95
C ALA A 17 6.17 18.97 12.38
N ALA A 18 5.80 20.24 12.22
CA ALA A 18 4.46 20.72 12.55
C ALA A 18 3.41 20.06 11.63
N ALA A 19 3.74 19.93 10.35
CA ALA A 19 2.84 19.31 9.39
C ALA A 19 2.61 17.83 9.75
N GLN A 20 3.64 17.13 10.22
CA GLN A 20 3.51 15.75 10.63
C GLN A 20 2.64 15.61 11.89
N LYS A 21 2.81 16.52 12.85
CA LYS A 21 2.03 16.50 14.06
C LYS A 21 0.55 16.70 13.80
N ASN A 22 0.23 17.50 12.81
CA ASN A 22 -1.14 17.85 12.49
C ASN A 22 -1.73 17.03 11.35
N ALA A 23 -1.13 15.87 11.08
CA ALA A 23 -1.64 15.00 10.02
C ALA A 23 -3.04 14.50 10.37
N PRO A 24 -3.97 14.50 9.42
CA PRO A 24 -5.33 14.02 9.66
C PRO A 24 -5.36 12.54 10.05
N LYS A 25 -6.38 12.16 10.82
CA LYS A 25 -6.52 10.77 11.26
C LYS A 25 -6.59 9.78 10.09
N TRP A 26 -7.20 10.19 8.97
CA TRP A 26 -7.31 9.31 7.81
C TRP A 26 -5.94 8.95 7.23
N MET A 27 -4.95 9.83 7.37
CA MET A 27 -3.60 9.53 6.90
C MET A 27 -2.96 8.42 7.72
N ASN A 28 -3.22 8.39 9.02
CA ASN A 28 -2.70 7.32 9.86
C ASN A 28 -3.35 6.00 9.51
N LYS A 29 -4.65 6.03 9.24
CA LYS A 29 -5.37 4.84 8.81
C LYS A 29 -4.84 4.36 7.46
N ALA A 30 -4.58 5.28 6.55
CA ALA A 30 -4.04 4.95 5.23
C ALA A 30 -2.67 4.30 5.35
N LYS A 31 -1.80 4.82 6.20
CA LYS A 31 -0.46 4.25 6.41
C LYS A 31 -0.53 2.82 6.90
N ARG A 32 -1.49 2.50 7.76
CA ARG A 32 -1.64 1.15 8.28
C ARG A 32 -2.15 0.17 7.24
N ALA A 33 -2.84 0.67 6.23
CA ALA A 33 -3.38 -0.16 5.17
C ALA A 33 -2.37 -0.47 4.06
N VAL A 34 -1.29 0.28 3.98
CA VAL A 34 -0.28 0.14 2.94
C VAL A 34 0.74 -0.93 3.32
N PHE A 35 1.17 -1.70 2.35
CA PHE A 35 2.18 -2.73 2.57
C PHE A 35 3.15 -2.80 1.40
N THR A 36 4.24 -3.54 1.61
CA THR A 36 5.17 -3.87 0.54
C THR A 36 4.87 -5.30 0.11
N ILE A 37 4.83 -5.56 -1.18
CA ILE A 37 4.64 -6.91 -1.69
C ILE A 37 5.87 -7.33 -2.47
N THR A 38 6.34 -8.53 -2.24
CA THR A 38 7.51 -9.09 -2.93
C THR A 38 7.09 -10.38 -3.60
N THR A 39 7.47 -10.54 -4.86
CA THR A 39 7.17 -11.76 -5.60
C THR A 39 8.44 -12.58 -5.83
N TYR A 40 8.25 -13.89 -5.92
CA TYR A 40 9.35 -14.85 -6.05
C TYR A 40 9.06 -15.79 -7.22
N GLY A 41 10.09 -16.18 -7.91
CA GLY A 41 10.00 -17.12 -9.03
C GLY A 41 10.07 -18.57 -8.59
N LYS A 42 10.05 -19.46 -9.58
CA LYS A 42 10.09 -20.90 -9.38
C LYS A 42 11.28 -21.36 -8.55
N ASP A 43 12.41 -20.71 -8.73
CA ASP A 43 13.64 -21.05 -8.02
C ASP A 43 13.73 -20.42 -6.62
N GLY A 44 12.70 -19.70 -6.22
CA GLY A 44 12.69 -19.00 -4.94
C GLY A 44 13.38 -17.66 -4.94
N ASN A 45 13.90 -17.23 -6.09
CA ASN A 45 14.57 -15.93 -6.17
C ASN A 45 13.56 -14.81 -6.26
N LYS A 46 13.88 -13.68 -5.63
CA LYS A 46 13.03 -12.51 -5.65
C LYS A 46 12.95 -11.94 -7.06
N LEU A 47 11.75 -11.70 -7.54
CA LEU A 47 11.52 -11.14 -8.85
C LEU A 47 11.28 -9.63 -8.81
N ALA A 48 10.40 -9.19 -7.95
CA ALA A 48 9.99 -7.79 -7.90
C ALA A 48 9.45 -7.40 -6.54
N THR A 49 9.45 -6.11 -6.27
CA THR A 49 8.86 -5.54 -5.06
C THR A 49 8.02 -4.35 -5.48
N SER A 50 6.89 -4.18 -4.87
CA SER A 50 5.99 -3.06 -5.13
C SER A 50 5.22 -2.70 -3.87
N THR A 51 4.37 -1.70 -3.96
CA THR A 51 3.52 -1.27 -2.87
C THR A 51 2.08 -1.65 -3.20
N GLY A 52 1.32 -1.99 -2.18
CA GLY A 52 -0.10 -2.25 -2.33
C GLY A 52 -0.83 -1.80 -1.09
N PHE A 53 -2.12 -2.03 -1.04
CA PHE A 53 -2.89 -1.67 0.13
C PHE A 53 -4.10 -2.60 0.30
N PHE A 54 -4.49 -2.78 1.56
CA PHE A 54 -5.67 -3.57 1.89
C PHE A 54 -6.92 -2.76 1.62
N ILE A 55 -7.94 -3.44 1.11
CA ILE A 55 -9.24 -2.82 0.81
C ILE A 55 -10.36 -3.41 1.66
N SER A 56 -10.06 -4.42 2.47
CA SER A 56 -11.03 -4.99 3.40
C SER A 56 -10.32 -5.53 4.63
N GLU A 57 -11.05 -5.68 5.72
CA GLU A 57 -10.48 -6.20 6.95
C GLU A 57 -10.16 -7.68 6.85
N THR A 58 -10.69 -8.37 5.86
CA THR A 58 -10.44 -9.81 5.66
C THR A 58 -9.15 -10.07 4.85
N GLY A 59 -8.44 -9.03 4.47
CA GLY A 59 -7.18 -9.20 3.75
C GLY A 59 -7.26 -9.09 2.24
N GLU A 60 -8.36 -8.63 1.70
CA GLU A 60 -8.42 -8.36 0.27
C GLU A 60 -7.55 -7.13 0.00
N ALA A 61 -6.78 -7.17 -1.06
CA ALA A 61 -5.78 -6.15 -1.34
C ALA A 61 -5.61 -5.90 -2.83
N VAL A 62 -4.99 -4.78 -3.14
CA VAL A 62 -4.72 -4.37 -4.53
C VAL A 62 -3.27 -3.95 -4.66
N SER A 63 -2.67 -4.25 -5.79
CA SER A 63 -1.31 -3.83 -6.11
C SER A 63 -1.13 -3.80 -7.63
N ALA A 64 0.09 -3.55 -8.10
CA ALA A 64 0.40 -3.56 -9.51
C ALA A 64 0.42 -5.00 -10.02
N TYR A 65 -0.21 -5.23 -11.16
CA TYR A 65 -0.28 -6.57 -11.74
C TYR A 65 1.07 -7.03 -12.32
N ASP A 66 1.84 -6.09 -12.81
CA ASP A 66 3.10 -6.38 -13.49
C ASP A 66 4.03 -7.29 -12.66
N ILE A 67 4.06 -7.10 -11.35
CA ILE A 67 4.96 -7.87 -10.50
C ILE A 67 4.54 -9.33 -10.36
N PHE A 68 3.31 -9.68 -10.72
CA PHE A 68 2.81 -11.04 -10.61
C PHE A 68 3.03 -11.90 -11.83
N LYS A 69 3.40 -11.30 -12.95
CA LYS A 69 3.45 -12.00 -14.24
C LYS A 69 4.30 -13.26 -14.29
N ARG A 70 5.35 -13.34 -13.52
CA ARG A 70 6.20 -14.55 -13.51
C ARG A 70 6.30 -15.14 -12.12
N ALA A 71 5.44 -14.70 -11.22
CA ALA A 71 5.56 -15.09 -9.84
C ALA A 71 4.94 -16.45 -9.57
N GLU A 72 5.63 -17.23 -8.78
CA GLU A 72 5.11 -18.49 -8.26
C GLU A 72 4.61 -18.27 -6.85
N LYS A 73 5.11 -17.24 -6.18
CA LYS A 73 4.79 -16.94 -4.79
C LYS A 73 4.88 -15.44 -4.54
N ALA A 74 4.05 -14.94 -3.66
CA ALA A 74 4.09 -13.56 -3.24
C ALA A 74 3.90 -13.44 -1.74
N MET A 75 4.63 -12.52 -1.13
CA MET A 75 4.55 -12.23 0.31
C MET A 75 4.31 -10.76 0.52
N VAL A 76 3.44 -10.45 1.47
CA VAL A 76 3.13 -9.07 1.84
C VAL A 76 3.79 -8.77 3.17
N THR A 77 4.42 -7.61 3.29
CA THR A 77 4.99 -7.13 4.55
C THR A 77 4.21 -5.88 4.95
N ASP A 78 3.53 -5.95 6.08
CA ASP A 78 2.66 -4.87 6.51
C ASP A 78 3.43 -3.72 7.19
N PHE A 79 2.68 -2.71 7.66
CA PHE A 79 3.29 -1.53 8.27
C PHE A 79 4.06 -1.84 9.57
N GLU A 80 3.77 -2.98 10.19
CA GLU A 80 4.47 -3.40 11.39
C GLU A 80 5.65 -4.32 11.09
N GLY A 81 5.91 -4.59 9.84
CA GLY A 81 7.01 -5.48 9.44
C GLY A 81 6.64 -6.96 9.44
N LYS A 82 5.36 -7.28 9.64
CA LYS A 82 4.92 -8.67 9.64
C LYS A 82 4.68 -9.14 8.22
N THR A 83 5.01 -10.38 7.92
CA THR A 83 4.86 -10.95 6.59
C THR A 83 3.71 -11.93 6.53
N PHE A 84 2.98 -11.90 5.43
CA PHE A 84 1.84 -12.78 5.19
C PHE A 84 1.84 -13.27 3.75
N PRO A 85 1.47 -14.52 3.50
CA PRO A 85 1.44 -15.03 2.13
C PRO A 85 0.19 -14.56 1.40
N VAL A 86 0.32 -14.41 0.09
CA VAL A 86 -0.82 -14.15 -0.78
C VAL A 86 -1.45 -15.52 -1.09
N LYS A 87 -2.75 -15.65 -0.87
CA LYS A 87 -3.45 -16.90 -1.08
C LYS A 87 -3.84 -17.13 -2.53
N ASN A 88 -4.52 -16.17 -3.10
CA ASN A 88 -4.99 -16.30 -4.48
C ASN A 88 -5.29 -14.94 -5.10
N ILE A 89 -5.23 -14.93 -6.40
CA ILE A 89 -5.57 -13.73 -7.17
C ILE A 89 -7.05 -13.80 -7.49
N GLN A 90 -7.76 -12.73 -7.20
CA GLN A 90 -9.20 -12.64 -7.42
C GLN A 90 -9.54 -12.01 -8.77
N GLY A 91 -8.71 -11.13 -9.25
CA GLY A 91 -8.93 -10.49 -10.54
C GLY A 91 -7.75 -9.62 -10.93
N ALA A 92 -7.59 -9.38 -12.20
CA ALA A 92 -6.50 -8.56 -12.72
C ALA A 92 -6.99 -7.73 -13.89
N ASP A 93 -6.42 -6.52 -14.03
CA ASP A 93 -6.70 -5.64 -15.14
C ASP A 93 -5.38 -5.21 -15.76
N GLU A 94 -5.04 -5.77 -16.91
CA GLU A 94 -3.78 -5.47 -17.56
C GLU A 94 -3.72 -4.05 -18.09
N LEU A 95 -4.86 -3.51 -18.46
CA LEU A 95 -4.91 -2.16 -19.00
C LEU A 95 -4.49 -1.12 -17.96
N TYR A 96 -4.96 -1.28 -16.73
CA TYR A 96 -4.62 -0.36 -15.65
C TYR A 96 -3.51 -0.90 -14.74
N ASP A 97 -2.92 -2.04 -15.11
CA ASP A 97 -1.86 -2.68 -14.33
C ASP A 97 -2.25 -2.85 -12.86
N ALA A 98 -3.43 -3.38 -12.63
CA ALA A 98 -3.95 -3.58 -11.28
C ALA A 98 -4.36 -5.03 -11.04
N VAL A 99 -4.12 -5.53 -9.83
CA VAL A 99 -4.51 -6.87 -9.45
C VAL A 99 -5.14 -6.84 -8.07
N LYS A 100 -6.24 -7.59 -7.91
CA LYS A 100 -6.89 -7.78 -6.64
C LYS A 100 -6.61 -9.19 -6.17
N PHE A 101 -6.21 -9.35 -4.93
CA PHE A 101 -5.83 -10.64 -4.39
C PHE A 101 -6.17 -10.78 -2.91
N GLN A 102 -6.13 -12.00 -2.41
CA GLN A 102 -6.40 -12.30 -1.01
C GLN A 102 -5.09 -12.57 -0.29
N VAL A 103 -4.88 -11.84 0.80
CA VAL A 103 -3.73 -12.05 1.69
C VAL A 103 -4.22 -12.83 2.90
N GLU A 104 -3.43 -13.80 3.34
CA GLU A 104 -3.79 -14.61 4.49
C GLU A 104 -3.40 -13.88 5.78
N VAL A 105 -4.35 -13.15 6.33
CA VAL A 105 -4.12 -12.38 7.57
C VAL A 105 -4.79 -13.09 8.75
N PRO A 106 -4.09 -13.23 9.88
CA PRO A 106 -4.66 -13.89 11.06
C PRO A 106 -5.61 -13.01 11.86
N LYS A 107 -5.55 -11.71 11.65
CA LYS A 107 -6.40 -10.74 12.34
C LYS A 107 -6.99 -9.79 11.32
N LYS A 108 -7.93 -8.98 11.76
CA LYS A 108 -8.50 -7.96 10.88
C LYS A 108 -7.42 -7.00 10.42
N ALA A 109 -7.33 -6.81 9.13
CA ALA A 109 -6.36 -5.88 8.55
C ALA A 109 -6.90 -4.46 8.59
N ALA A 110 -6.01 -3.49 8.77
CA ALA A 110 -6.37 -2.10 8.55
C ALA A 110 -6.53 -1.93 7.04
N PHE A 111 -7.53 -1.23 6.59
CA PHE A 111 -7.82 -1.14 5.16
C PHE A 111 -8.34 0.22 4.74
N LEU A 112 -8.22 0.49 3.44
CA LEU A 112 -8.78 1.67 2.83
C LEU A 112 -9.98 1.22 2.01
N PRO A 113 -11.19 1.65 2.36
CA PRO A 113 -12.35 1.25 1.57
C PRO A 113 -12.26 1.91 0.20
N ILE A 114 -12.33 1.09 -0.84
CA ILE A 114 -12.38 1.63 -2.16
C ILE A 114 -13.84 1.89 -2.38
N ALA A 115 -14.14 2.98 -3.06
CA ALA A 115 -15.49 3.23 -3.49
C ALA A 115 -15.78 2.10 -4.46
N ALA A 116 -16.37 1.10 -3.92
CA ALA A 116 -16.50 -0.13 -4.62
C ALA A 116 -17.26 0.01 -5.91
N ASP A 117 -18.21 0.86 -5.88
CA ASP A 117 -18.97 1.10 -7.05
C ASP A 117 -18.84 2.54 -7.37
N PRO A 118 -17.70 2.91 -7.83
CA PRO A 118 -17.49 4.29 -8.15
C PRO A 118 -18.45 4.72 -9.21
N VAL A 119 -18.84 3.81 -10.01
CA VAL A 119 -19.78 4.16 -11.03
C VAL A 119 -21.08 4.42 -10.38
N ALA A 120 -21.48 3.58 -9.55
CA ALA A 120 -22.72 3.75 -8.86
C ALA A 120 -22.69 5.05 -8.14
N ASN A 121 -21.62 5.35 -7.54
CA ASN A 121 -21.56 6.56 -6.82
C ASN A 121 -21.37 7.72 -7.70
N GLY A 122 -20.57 7.55 -8.66
CA GLY A 122 -20.28 8.65 -9.49
C GLY A 122 -21.36 8.90 -10.41
N THR A 123 -22.01 7.92 -10.68
CA THR A 123 -23.00 8.08 -11.61
C THR A 123 -24.15 8.53 -10.98
N ASN A 124 -24.24 8.16 -9.98
CA ASN A 124 -25.10 8.64 -9.20
C ASN A 124 -24.95 9.89 -9.37
N ALA A 125 -24.05 9.87 -9.78
CA ALA A 125 -23.96 10.99 -10.23
C ALA A 125 -24.98 11.23 -10.98
#